data_8176c6434bb96d8d3a97e1e9b3250bc3
#
_entry.id   8176c6434bb96d8d3a97e1e9b3250bc3
#
_cell.length_a   1.000
_cell.length_b   1.000
_cell.length_c   1.000
_cell.angle_alpha   90.00
_cell.angle_beta   90.00
_cell.angle_gamma   90.00
#
_symmetry.space_group_name_H-M   'P 1'
#
loop_
_entity.id
_entity.type
_entity.pdbx_description
1 polymer ?
#
loop_
_entity_poly.entity_id
_entity_poly.type
_entity_poly.pdbx_seq_one_letter_code
_entity_poly.pdbx_strand_id
1 'polypeptide(L)'
;NKLDRFIPKKLSGTLDAAFAKGFALIFEKGTGIIEKTYNKEKKKASFKINTYASEVMADKQSVRNFTKQAKSAKATNLLVSSVEGIGLGLVGAGIPDIPLFAAVVLKSVYEVALSYGYDYQTDEEKVFILKVIEVAMYDEEKFVQENDQFNALIDQIVADGDTMDGYDVDKEAQINLTAKALSHEMLYTKFLQGQLIIGIAGGIFDPVYVKRISNYAVLK
;
A
#
# COMPACT_ATOMS: atom_id res chain seq x y z
N ASN A 1 16.49 -2.90 -16.62
CA ASN A 1 16.62 -4.35 -16.38
C ASN A 1 16.65 -5.10 -17.72
N LYS A 2 17.55 -6.11 -17.88
CA LYS A 2 17.67 -6.83 -19.19
C LYS A 2 16.38 -7.56 -19.58
N LEU A 3 15.52 -7.86 -18.63
CA LEU A 3 14.26 -8.58 -18.84
C LEU A 3 13.10 -7.68 -19.30
N ASP A 4 13.20 -6.37 -19.15
CA ASP A 4 12.17 -5.42 -19.62
C ASP A 4 11.90 -5.50 -21.12
N ARG A 5 12.90 -5.99 -21.87
CA ARG A 5 12.79 -6.19 -23.33
C ARG A 5 11.84 -7.33 -23.71
N PHE A 6 11.55 -8.24 -22.79
CA PHE A 6 10.72 -9.42 -23.04
C PHE A 6 9.25 -9.22 -22.61
N ILE A 7 8.97 -8.15 -21.82
CA ILE A 7 7.62 -7.83 -21.42
C ILE A 7 6.93 -7.04 -22.55
N PRO A 8 5.81 -7.53 -23.10
CA PRO A 8 5.10 -6.81 -24.16
C PRO A 8 4.61 -5.45 -23.64
N LYS A 9 5.03 -4.36 -24.27
CA LYS A 9 4.66 -2.96 -23.88
C LYS A 9 3.16 -2.75 -23.78
N LYS A 10 2.37 -3.39 -24.67
CA LYS A 10 0.91 -3.32 -24.63
C LYS A 10 0.34 -3.92 -23.35
N LEU A 11 0.93 -4.99 -22.88
CA LEU A 11 0.52 -5.66 -21.65
C LEU A 11 0.83 -4.81 -20.42
N SER A 12 2.06 -4.30 -20.33
CA SER A 12 2.47 -3.37 -19.27
C SER A 12 1.53 -2.17 -19.21
N GLY A 13 1.33 -1.46 -20.33
CA GLY A 13 0.47 -0.28 -20.36
C GLY A 13 -1.00 -0.57 -19.99
N THR A 14 -1.51 -1.77 -20.29
CA THR A 14 -2.87 -2.17 -19.87
C THR A 14 -2.94 -2.37 -18.36
N LEU A 15 -1.93 -2.97 -17.76
CA LEU A 15 -1.88 -3.16 -16.30
C LEU A 15 -1.64 -1.85 -15.57
N ASP A 16 -0.74 -1.00 -16.06
CA ASP A 16 -0.52 0.34 -15.50
C ASP A 16 -1.84 1.11 -15.42
N ALA A 17 -2.58 1.17 -16.53
CA ALA A 17 -3.87 1.85 -16.59
C ALA A 17 -4.93 1.20 -15.67
N ALA A 18 -4.93 -0.12 -15.55
CA ALA A 18 -5.87 -0.83 -14.68
C ALA A 18 -5.57 -0.59 -13.19
N PHE A 19 -4.30 -0.57 -12.77
CA PHE A 19 -3.91 -0.22 -11.40
C PHE A 19 -4.20 1.25 -11.09
N ALA A 20 -3.83 2.18 -12.00
CA ALA A 20 -4.12 3.61 -11.81
C ALA A 20 -5.62 3.86 -11.63
N LYS A 21 -6.44 3.26 -12.49
CA LYS A 21 -7.91 3.34 -12.37
C LYS A 21 -8.42 2.69 -11.09
N GLY A 22 -7.82 1.59 -10.66
CA GLY A 22 -8.15 0.92 -9.39
C GLY A 22 -7.92 1.83 -8.19
N PHE A 23 -6.75 2.46 -8.08
CA PHE A 23 -6.44 3.41 -6.99
C PHE A 23 -7.36 4.64 -7.03
N ALA A 24 -7.53 5.27 -8.20
CA ALA A 24 -8.41 6.42 -8.35
C ALA A 24 -9.85 6.10 -7.88
N LEU A 25 -10.39 4.97 -8.32
CA LEU A 25 -11.73 4.53 -7.94
C LEU A 25 -11.88 4.31 -6.42
N ILE A 26 -10.86 3.75 -5.79
CA ILE A 26 -10.88 3.53 -4.34
C ILE A 26 -10.80 4.86 -3.58
N PHE A 27 -9.96 5.79 -4.00
CA PHE A 27 -9.87 7.10 -3.37
C PHE A 27 -11.15 7.93 -3.54
N GLU A 28 -11.84 7.79 -4.67
CA GLU A 28 -13.12 8.49 -4.89
C GLU A 28 -14.29 7.88 -4.13
N LYS A 29 -14.38 6.54 -4.11
CA LYS A 29 -15.62 5.86 -3.71
C LYS A 29 -15.43 4.75 -2.68
N GLY A 30 -14.20 4.29 -2.51
CA GLY A 30 -13.90 3.03 -1.83
C GLY A 30 -13.30 3.16 -0.44
N THR A 31 -12.76 4.31 -0.03
CA THR A 31 -12.13 4.47 1.29
C THR A 31 -13.09 4.10 2.41
N GLY A 32 -14.33 4.58 2.36
CA GLY A 32 -15.35 4.23 3.35
C GLY A 32 -15.77 2.75 3.31
N ILE A 33 -15.59 2.05 2.18
CA ILE A 33 -15.83 0.61 2.08
C ILE A 33 -14.69 -0.15 2.75
N ILE A 34 -13.45 0.26 2.50
CA ILE A 34 -12.27 -0.31 3.15
C ILE A 34 -12.35 -0.12 4.67
N GLU A 35 -12.74 1.05 5.13
CA GLU A 35 -12.88 1.37 6.57
C GLU A 35 -13.89 0.48 7.29
N LYS A 36 -14.94 -0.01 6.61
CA LYS A 36 -15.89 -0.96 7.18
C LYS A 36 -15.29 -2.35 7.44
N THR A 37 -14.15 -2.66 6.84
CA THR A 37 -13.50 -3.98 6.97
C THR A 37 -12.61 -4.10 8.21
N TYR A 38 -12.38 -3.00 8.94
CA TYR A 38 -11.63 -2.97 10.20
C TYR A 38 -12.21 -1.93 11.16
N ASN A 39 -11.91 -2.05 12.44
CA ASN A 39 -12.40 -1.10 13.43
C ASN A 39 -11.41 0.06 13.60
N LYS A 40 -11.63 1.16 12.86
CA LYS A 40 -10.80 2.37 12.87
C LYS A 40 -10.69 2.96 14.27
N GLU A 41 -11.79 3.08 14.99
CA GLU A 41 -11.82 3.63 16.34
C GLU A 41 -11.03 2.79 17.33
N LYS A 42 -11.14 1.46 17.22
CA LYS A 42 -10.33 0.55 18.05
C LYS A 42 -8.84 0.71 17.79
N LYS A 43 -8.44 0.92 16.52
CA LYS A 43 -7.03 1.15 16.15
C LYS A 43 -6.53 2.46 16.74
N LYS A 44 -7.28 3.56 16.59
CA LYS A 44 -6.97 4.87 17.18
C LYS A 44 -6.91 4.80 18.71
N ALA A 45 -7.84 4.12 19.35
CA ALA A 45 -7.82 3.94 20.80
C ALA A 45 -6.61 3.12 21.27
N SER A 46 -6.27 2.06 20.56
CA SER A 46 -5.09 1.25 20.87
C SER A 46 -3.79 2.03 20.73
N PHE A 47 -3.68 2.88 19.71
CA PHE A 47 -2.54 3.80 19.58
C PHE A 47 -2.42 4.70 20.81
N LYS A 48 -3.48 5.39 21.20
CA LYS A 48 -3.49 6.28 22.39
C LYS A 48 -3.08 5.54 23.66
N ILE A 49 -3.58 4.32 23.87
CA ILE A 49 -3.21 3.49 25.03
C ILE A 49 -1.73 3.12 24.98
N ASN A 50 -1.21 2.71 23.81
CA ASN A 50 0.19 2.34 23.67
C ASN A 50 1.11 3.54 23.85
N THR A 51 0.74 4.72 23.33
CA THR A 51 1.49 5.96 23.53
C THR A 51 1.57 6.31 25.02
N TYR A 52 0.45 6.34 25.71
CA TYR A 52 0.42 6.59 27.14
C TYR A 52 1.25 5.57 27.93
N ALA A 53 1.13 4.29 27.60
CA ALA A 53 1.92 3.25 28.25
C ALA A 53 3.42 3.42 27.98
N SER A 54 3.84 3.82 26.78
CA SER A 54 5.25 4.07 26.46
C SER A 54 5.82 5.30 27.19
N GLU A 55 5.02 6.34 27.37
CA GLU A 55 5.40 7.54 28.12
C GLU A 55 5.56 7.26 29.62
N VAL A 56 4.66 6.46 30.18
CA VAL A 56 4.66 6.14 31.61
C VAL A 56 5.66 5.06 31.98
N MET A 57 5.79 4.02 31.16
CA MET A 57 6.62 2.85 31.48
C MET A 57 8.02 2.93 30.89
N ALA A 58 8.23 3.78 29.86
CA ALA A 58 9.52 4.01 29.19
C ALA A 58 10.31 2.73 28.86
N ASP A 59 9.61 1.61 28.61
CA ASP A 59 10.22 0.31 28.43
C ASP A 59 10.21 -0.14 26.96
N LYS A 60 11.17 -1.03 26.62
CA LYS A 60 11.26 -1.65 25.29
C LYS A 60 10.05 -2.51 24.92
N GLN A 61 9.26 -2.94 25.89
CA GLN A 61 8.08 -3.77 25.68
C GLN A 61 6.94 -2.94 25.09
N SER A 62 6.76 -1.72 25.56
CA SER A 62 5.76 -0.78 25.05
C SER A 62 6.01 -0.43 23.58
N VAL A 63 7.27 -0.15 23.22
CA VAL A 63 7.66 0.09 21.82
C VAL A 63 7.42 -1.14 20.94
N ARG A 64 7.71 -2.35 21.44
CA ARG A 64 7.43 -3.61 20.73
C ARG A 64 5.93 -3.83 20.50
N ASN A 65 5.06 -3.32 21.37
CA ASN A 65 3.61 -3.47 21.23
C ASN A 65 3.08 -2.70 20.00
N PHE A 66 3.61 -1.51 19.69
CA PHE A 66 3.30 -0.81 18.44
C PHE A 66 3.61 -1.67 17.21
N THR A 67 4.84 -2.13 17.12
CA THR A 67 5.30 -2.96 15.99
C THR A 67 4.52 -4.28 15.91
N LYS A 68 4.20 -4.91 17.05
CA LYS A 68 3.43 -6.15 17.09
C LYS A 68 1.99 -5.91 16.62
N GLN A 69 1.39 -4.79 17.00
CA GLN A 69 0.03 -4.44 16.61
C GLN A 69 -0.05 -4.07 15.11
N ALA A 70 0.93 -3.30 14.60
CA ALA A 70 1.05 -3.02 13.19
C ALA A 70 1.26 -4.31 12.36
N LYS A 71 2.11 -5.23 12.82
CA LYS A 71 2.34 -6.54 12.18
C LYS A 71 1.18 -7.52 12.36
N SER A 72 0.35 -7.39 13.40
CA SER A 72 -0.82 -8.24 13.63
C SER A 72 -2.02 -7.86 12.78
N ALA A 73 -1.93 -6.77 12.02
CA ALA A 73 -2.82 -6.51 10.90
C ALA A 73 -2.66 -7.67 9.90
N LYS A 74 -3.13 -8.86 10.30
CA LYS A 74 -3.11 -10.06 9.47
C LYS A 74 -4.03 -9.85 8.29
N ALA A 75 -3.52 -9.14 7.30
CA ALA A 75 -4.15 -8.89 6.03
C ALA A 75 -4.71 -10.17 5.38
N THR A 76 -4.12 -11.33 5.68
CA THR A 76 -4.36 -12.56 4.94
C THR A 76 -5.67 -13.29 5.27
N ASN A 77 -6.15 -13.26 6.49
CA ASN A 77 -7.32 -14.08 6.87
C ASN A 77 -8.66 -13.32 6.88
N LEU A 78 -8.62 -11.98 7.00
CA LEU A 78 -9.83 -11.15 6.90
C LEU A 78 -10.13 -10.70 5.46
N LEU A 79 -9.19 -10.88 4.56
CA LEU A 79 -9.26 -10.38 3.21
C LEU A 79 -10.26 -11.11 2.32
N VAL A 80 -10.36 -12.42 2.46
CA VAL A 80 -11.23 -13.22 1.59
C VAL A 80 -12.70 -12.92 1.85
N SER A 81 -13.10 -12.77 3.11
CA SER A 81 -14.51 -12.53 3.47
C SER A 81 -14.95 -11.06 3.39
N SER A 82 -14.02 -10.11 3.54
CA SER A 82 -14.34 -8.67 3.39
C SER A 82 -14.38 -8.21 1.93
N VAL A 83 -13.70 -8.93 1.09
CA VAL A 83 -13.46 -8.68 -0.32
C VAL A 83 -14.68 -9.00 -1.19
N GLU A 84 -15.50 -9.97 -0.80
CA GLU A 84 -16.77 -10.25 -1.52
C GLU A 84 -17.70 -9.02 -1.53
N GLY A 85 -17.67 -8.20 -0.46
CA GLY A 85 -18.42 -6.94 -0.40
C GLY A 85 -17.83 -5.81 -1.22
N ILE A 86 -16.51 -5.75 -1.39
CA ILE A 86 -15.81 -4.71 -2.17
C ILE A 86 -15.91 -5.02 -3.67
N GLY A 87 -15.80 -6.30 -4.05
CA GLY A 87 -15.80 -6.73 -5.45
C GLY A 87 -17.09 -6.41 -6.20
N LEU A 88 -18.24 -6.45 -5.53
CA LEU A 88 -19.53 -6.21 -6.15
C LEU A 88 -19.79 -4.74 -6.56
N GLY A 89 -19.11 -3.77 -5.93
CA GLY A 89 -19.21 -2.35 -6.27
C GLY A 89 -18.20 -1.85 -7.30
N LEU A 90 -17.15 -2.63 -7.56
CA LEU A 90 -16.01 -2.26 -8.42
C LEU A 90 -16.03 -3.00 -9.78
N VAL A 91 -17.06 -3.79 -10.05
CA VAL A 91 -17.27 -4.50 -11.32
C VAL A 91 -17.43 -3.47 -12.43
N GLY A 92 -16.48 -3.42 -13.33
CA GLY A 92 -16.45 -2.46 -14.47
C GLY A 92 -15.05 -1.90 -14.78
N ALA A 93 -14.06 -2.18 -13.94
CA ALA A 93 -12.68 -1.65 -14.10
C ALA A 93 -11.78 -2.51 -15.02
N GLY A 94 -12.31 -3.45 -15.77
CA GLY A 94 -11.61 -4.24 -16.81
C GLY A 94 -11.06 -5.57 -16.31
N ILE A 95 -10.15 -5.60 -15.35
CA ILE A 95 -9.64 -6.82 -14.72
C ILE A 95 -10.11 -6.79 -13.26
N PRO A 96 -11.11 -7.59 -12.87
CA PRO A 96 -11.78 -7.48 -11.55
C PRO A 96 -10.84 -7.60 -10.36
N ASP A 97 -9.76 -8.37 -10.50
CA ASP A 97 -8.82 -8.64 -9.42
C ASP A 97 -7.94 -7.43 -9.07
N ILE A 98 -7.74 -6.48 -9.99
CA ILE A 98 -6.85 -5.32 -9.74
C ILE A 98 -7.42 -4.32 -8.74
N PRO A 99 -8.66 -3.82 -8.87
CA PRO A 99 -9.24 -2.95 -7.86
C PRO A 99 -9.31 -3.62 -6.50
N LEU A 100 -9.56 -4.92 -6.50
CA LEU A 100 -9.59 -5.72 -5.29
C LEU A 100 -8.22 -5.80 -4.63
N PHE A 101 -7.19 -6.10 -5.39
CA PHE A 101 -5.81 -6.13 -4.90
C PHE A 101 -5.39 -4.75 -4.38
N ALA A 102 -5.69 -3.66 -5.10
CA ALA A 102 -5.42 -2.30 -4.66
C ALA A 102 -6.12 -1.97 -3.33
N ALA A 103 -7.39 -2.39 -3.16
CA ALA A 103 -8.13 -2.21 -1.92
C ALA A 103 -7.48 -2.95 -0.74
N VAL A 104 -6.99 -4.15 -0.98
CA VAL A 104 -6.30 -4.97 0.02
C VAL A 104 -4.98 -4.35 0.43
N VAL A 105 -4.19 -3.88 -0.53
CA VAL A 105 -2.92 -3.19 -0.29
C VAL A 105 -3.17 -1.92 0.53
N LEU A 106 -4.09 -1.06 0.08
CA LEU A 106 -4.43 0.17 0.80
C LEU A 106 -4.94 -0.12 2.22
N LYS A 107 -5.81 -1.11 2.40
CA LYS A 107 -6.25 -1.54 3.72
C LYS A 107 -5.08 -1.88 4.63
N SER A 108 -4.13 -2.66 4.13
CA SER A 108 -2.98 -3.08 4.93
C SER A 108 -2.12 -1.90 5.38
N VAL A 109 -1.91 -0.91 4.51
CA VAL A 109 -1.14 0.29 4.82
C VAL A 109 -1.92 1.23 5.76
N TYR A 110 -3.22 1.42 5.54
CA TYR A 110 -4.09 2.20 6.43
C TYR A 110 -4.10 1.66 7.86
N GLU A 111 -4.16 0.33 8.02
CA GLU A 111 -4.10 -0.28 9.34
C GLU A 111 -2.74 -0.06 10.02
N VAL A 112 -1.65 -0.05 9.25
CA VAL A 112 -0.32 0.29 9.76
C VAL A 112 -0.29 1.76 10.18
N ALA A 113 -0.69 2.69 9.31
CA ALA A 113 -0.71 4.12 9.59
C ALA A 113 -1.48 4.42 10.89
N LEU A 114 -2.70 3.91 11.03
CA LEU A 114 -3.50 4.08 12.26
C LEU A 114 -2.85 3.49 13.51
N SER A 115 -2.07 2.42 13.36
CA SER A 115 -1.37 1.80 14.48
C SER A 115 -0.21 2.65 15.00
N TYR A 116 0.28 3.59 14.18
CA TYR A 116 1.28 4.60 14.53
C TYR A 116 0.70 6.00 14.71
N GLY A 117 -0.62 6.15 14.61
CA GLY A 117 -1.33 7.41 14.88
C GLY A 117 -1.51 8.33 13.68
N TYR A 118 -1.03 7.90 12.51
CA TYR A 118 -1.22 8.66 11.26
C TYR A 118 -2.59 8.43 10.66
N ASP A 119 -3.14 9.46 10.02
CA ASP A 119 -4.39 9.36 9.25
C ASP A 119 -4.07 9.09 7.76
N TYR A 120 -5.07 9.10 6.89
CA TYR A 120 -4.98 8.87 5.44
C TYR A 120 -6.09 9.59 4.68
N GLN A 121 -6.62 10.67 5.28
CA GLN A 121 -7.81 11.34 4.72
C GLN A 121 -7.43 12.39 3.69
N THR A 122 -6.34 13.15 3.91
CA THR A 122 -5.90 14.21 3.02
C THR A 122 -5.27 13.65 1.75
N ASP A 123 -5.12 14.48 0.73
CA ASP A 123 -4.47 14.05 -0.51
C ASP A 123 -2.96 13.89 -0.32
N GLU A 124 -2.35 14.67 0.58
CA GLU A 124 -0.96 14.58 0.97
C GLU A 124 -0.65 13.21 1.62
N GLU A 125 -1.48 12.80 2.58
CA GLU A 125 -1.33 11.50 3.24
C GLU A 125 -1.56 10.33 2.27
N LYS A 126 -2.51 10.46 1.35
CA LYS A 126 -2.72 9.46 0.29
C LYS A 126 -1.50 9.33 -0.63
N VAL A 127 -0.88 10.46 -0.96
CA VAL A 127 0.37 10.49 -1.75
C VAL A 127 1.51 9.81 -1.00
N PHE A 128 1.67 10.08 0.30
CA PHE A 128 2.64 9.39 1.15
C PHE A 128 2.42 7.87 1.16
N ILE A 129 1.18 7.43 1.34
CA ILE A 129 0.82 6.01 1.32
C ILE A 129 1.11 5.36 -0.04
N LEU A 130 0.80 6.06 -1.13
CA LEU A 130 1.14 5.59 -2.47
C LEU A 130 2.64 5.48 -2.67
N LYS A 131 3.43 6.43 -2.13
CA LYS A 131 4.90 6.37 -2.19
C LYS A 131 5.45 5.19 -1.39
N VAL A 132 4.88 4.87 -0.23
CA VAL A 132 5.21 3.64 0.51
C VAL A 132 5.00 2.40 -0.35
N ILE A 133 3.85 2.31 -1.04
CA ILE A 133 3.53 1.18 -1.91
C ILE A 133 4.51 1.10 -3.09
N GLU A 134 4.76 2.24 -3.75
CA GLU A 134 5.65 2.35 -4.89
C GLU A 134 7.06 1.86 -4.55
N VAL A 135 7.68 2.44 -3.52
CA VAL A 135 9.06 2.12 -3.15
C VAL A 135 9.19 0.66 -2.71
N ALA A 136 8.20 0.13 -2.01
CA ALA A 136 8.17 -1.28 -1.63
C ALA A 136 8.21 -2.24 -2.83
N MET A 137 7.82 -1.79 -4.02
CA MET A 137 7.74 -2.62 -5.24
C MET A 137 9.00 -2.55 -6.11
N TYR A 138 9.95 -1.68 -5.81
CA TYR A 138 11.17 -1.60 -6.59
C TYR A 138 12.15 -2.74 -6.29
N ASP A 139 12.95 -3.10 -7.29
CA ASP A 139 14.04 -4.07 -7.18
C ASP A 139 15.29 -3.46 -6.47
N GLU A 140 16.29 -4.30 -6.22
CA GLU A 140 17.42 -4.02 -5.33
C GLU A 140 18.07 -2.64 -5.55
N GLU A 141 18.51 -2.32 -6.76
CA GLU A 141 19.25 -1.08 -7.05
C GLU A 141 18.34 0.15 -6.97
N LYS A 142 17.18 0.06 -7.62
CA LYS A 142 16.20 1.14 -7.61
C LYS A 142 15.58 1.32 -6.22
N PHE A 143 15.36 0.22 -5.50
CA PHE A 143 14.87 0.27 -4.13
C PHE A 143 15.80 1.10 -3.23
N VAL A 144 17.12 0.87 -3.28
CA VAL A 144 18.06 1.63 -2.44
C VAL A 144 17.96 3.12 -2.73
N GLN A 145 18.04 3.51 -4.00
CA GLN A 145 17.97 4.92 -4.39
C GLN A 145 16.66 5.60 -3.95
N GLU A 146 15.52 4.99 -4.26
CA GLU A 146 14.21 5.56 -3.94
C GLU A 146 13.91 5.55 -2.44
N ASN A 147 14.38 4.52 -1.74
CA ASN A 147 14.26 4.44 -0.29
C ASN A 147 15.07 5.55 0.42
N ASP A 148 16.27 5.86 -0.06
CA ASP A 148 17.08 6.93 0.51
C ASP A 148 16.44 8.31 0.27
N GLN A 149 15.89 8.55 -0.92
CA GLN A 149 15.14 9.77 -1.21
C GLN A 149 13.88 9.87 -0.35
N PHE A 150 13.18 8.76 -0.16
CA PHE A 150 11.99 8.73 0.67
C PHE A 150 12.31 8.93 2.15
N ASN A 151 13.43 8.38 2.64
CA ASN A 151 13.90 8.67 4.01
C ASN A 151 14.21 10.15 4.20
N ALA A 152 14.88 10.79 3.23
CA ALA A 152 15.16 12.23 3.30
C ALA A 152 13.87 13.08 3.34
N LEU A 153 12.84 12.67 2.59
CA LEU A 153 11.51 13.30 2.67
C LEU A 153 10.88 13.12 4.07
N ILE A 154 10.96 11.91 4.64
CA ILE A 154 10.44 11.63 5.97
C ILE A 154 11.17 12.47 7.03
N ASP A 155 12.50 12.56 6.96
CA ASP A 155 13.28 13.39 7.87
C ASP A 155 12.86 14.87 7.80
N GLN A 156 12.53 15.37 6.60
CA GLN A 156 12.00 16.71 6.40
C GLN A 156 10.60 16.85 7.01
N ILE A 157 9.68 15.93 6.77
CA ILE A 157 8.33 15.94 7.36
C ILE A 157 8.41 15.98 8.89
N VAL A 158 9.27 15.16 9.48
CA VAL A 158 9.48 15.14 10.94
C VAL A 158 10.02 16.48 11.43
N ALA A 159 10.97 17.10 10.71
CA ALA A 159 11.50 18.41 11.06
C ALA A 159 10.45 19.53 10.95
N ASP A 160 9.51 19.42 10.03
CA ASP A 160 8.43 20.39 9.79
C ASP A 160 7.21 20.18 10.70
N GLY A 161 7.25 19.25 11.63
CA GLY A 161 6.21 19.04 12.65
C GLY A 161 5.44 17.73 12.52
N ASP A 162 6.00 16.75 11.83
CA ASP A 162 5.47 15.38 11.67
C ASP A 162 4.08 15.35 10.99
N THR A 163 3.88 16.24 10.01
CA THR A 163 2.66 16.29 9.22
C THR A 163 2.96 16.56 7.74
N MET A 164 2.14 16.03 6.88
CA MET A 164 2.18 16.31 5.43
C MET A 164 1.35 17.56 5.05
N ASP A 165 0.72 18.23 6.01
CA ASP A 165 -0.13 19.38 5.74
C ASP A 165 0.64 20.51 5.05
N GLY A 166 0.12 20.96 3.91
CA GLY A 166 0.72 22.06 3.15
C GLY A 166 1.81 21.67 2.17
N TYR A 167 2.15 20.38 2.07
CA TYR A 167 3.02 19.91 0.99
C TYR A 167 2.29 19.97 -0.35
N ASP A 168 2.97 20.51 -1.36
CA ASP A 168 2.47 20.49 -2.75
C ASP A 168 2.63 19.09 -3.33
N VAL A 169 1.53 18.39 -3.54
CA VAL A 169 1.52 17.00 -4.01
C VAL A 169 0.70 16.82 -5.28
N ASP A 170 1.24 16.05 -6.22
CA ASP A 170 0.51 15.60 -7.39
C ASP A 170 0.03 14.15 -7.19
N LYS A 171 -1.21 14.03 -6.70
CA LYS A 171 -1.84 12.73 -6.43
C LYS A 171 -2.00 11.89 -7.69
N GLU A 172 -2.32 12.50 -8.84
CA GLU A 172 -2.50 11.77 -10.09
C GLU A 172 -1.16 11.22 -10.61
N ALA A 173 -0.11 12.03 -10.57
CA ALA A 173 1.24 11.58 -10.89
C ALA A 173 1.69 10.43 -9.98
N GLN A 174 1.44 10.54 -8.67
CA GLN A 174 1.82 9.51 -7.72
C GLN A 174 1.02 8.21 -7.91
N ILE A 175 -0.29 8.29 -8.23
CA ILE A 175 -1.09 7.12 -8.61
C ILE A 175 -0.46 6.40 -9.81
N ASN A 176 -0.05 7.13 -10.83
CA ASN A 176 0.55 6.55 -12.04
C ASN A 176 1.91 5.90 -11.75
N LEU A 177 2.75 6.52 -10.92
CA LEU A 177 4.05 5.95 -10.50
C LEU A 177 3.85 4.65 -9.72
N THR A 178 2.94 4.65 -8.76
CA THR A 178 2.63 3.46 -7.94
C THR A 178 2.04 2.33 -8.79
N ALA A 179 1.12 2.66 -9.71
CA ALA A 179 0.54 1.71 -10.64
C ALA A 179 1.61 1.04 -11.52
N LYS A 180 2.54 1.84 -12.04
CA LYS A 180 3.65 1.36 -12.86
C LYS A 180 4.61 0.47 -12.07
N ALA A 181 4.95 0.83 -10.83
CA ALA A 181 5.80 0.01 -9.98
C ALA A 181 5.18 -1.37 -9.70
N LEU A 182 3.89 -1.39 -9.34
CA LEU A 182 3.14 -2.63 -9.10
C LEU A 182 3.06 -3.51 -10.35
N SER A 183 2.64 -2.93 -11.49
CA SER A 183 2.47 -3.70 -12.72
C SER A 183 3.80 -4.28 -13.20
N HIS A 184 4.88 -3.51 -13.11
CA HIS A 184 6.22 -3.93 -13.52
C HIS A 184 6.71 -5.11 -12.68
N GLU A 185 6.66 -5.00 -11.36
CA GLU A 185 7.12 -6.06 -10.45
C GLU A 185 6.29 -7.34 -10.59
N MET A 186 4.96 -7.20 -10.74
CA MET A 186 4.08 -8.35 -10.92
C MET A 186 4.29 -9.05 -12.26
N LEU A 187 4.51 -8.31 -13.34
CA LEU A 187 4.84 -8.87 -14.65
C LEU A 187 6.20 -9.55 -14.64
N TYR A 188 7.18 -8.92 -14.01
CA TYR A 188 8.53 -9.48 -13.88
C TYR A 188 8.52 -10.81 -13.15
N THR A 189 7.86 -10.88 -12.01
CA THR A 189 7.75 -12.11 -11.22
C THR A 189 7.02 -13.21 -12.00
N LYS A 190 5.92 -12.89 -12.68
CA LYS A 190 5.19 -13.87 -13.52
C LYS A 190 6.00 -14.34 -14.71
N PHE A 191 6.78 -13.45 -15.31
CA PHE A 191 7.70 -13.81 -16.38
C PHE A 191 8.75 -14.82 -15.90
N LEU A 192 9.38 -14.57 -14.74
CA LEU A 192 10.35 -15.50 -14.15
C LEU A 192 9.73 -16.86 -13.81
N GLN A 193 8.45 -16.88 -13.43
CA GLN A 193 7.72 -18.12 -13.13
C GLN A 193 7.23 -18.86 -14.38
N GLY A 194 7.50 -18.34 -15.60
CA GLY A 194 7.01 -18.93 -16.85
C GLY A 194 5.51 -18.84 -17.06
N GLN A 195 4.80 -18.02 -16.29
CA GLN A 195 3.32 -17.96 -16.28
C GLN A 195 2.73 -16.93 -17.22
N LEU A 196 3.54 -16.13 -17.91
CA LEU A 196 3.07 -15.10 -18.86
C LEU A 196 2.26 -15.66 -20.04
N ILE A 197 2.42 -16.96 -20.34
CA ILE A 197 1.79 -17.62 -21.47
C ILE A 197 0.32 -18.02 -21.18
N ILE A 198 -0.07 -18.12 -19.92
CA ILE A 198 -1.37 -18.69 -19.49
C ILE A 198 -2.46 -17.59 -19.31
N GLY A 199 -2.11 -16.33 -19.55
CA GLY A 199 -3.06 -15.21 -19.40
C GLY A 199 -3.05 -14.60 -18.00
N ILE A 200 -3.23 -13.29 -17.95
CA ILE A 200 -3.24 -12.47 -16.70
C ILE A 200 -4.45 -12.81 -15.80
N ALA A 201 -5.39 -13.60 -16.31
CA ALA A 201 -6.66 -13.91 -15.66
C ALA A 201 -6.56 -14.83 -14.43
N GLY A 202 -5.40 -15.42 -14.15
CA GLY A 202 -5.22 -16.32 -13.02
C GLY A 202 -4.24 -15.79 -11.99
N GLY A 203 -4.71 -15.05 -10.96
CA GLY A 203 -3.92 -14.78 -9.76
C GLY A 203 -3.01 -13.55 -9.80
N ILE A 204 -3.58 -12.36 -10.03
CA ILE A 204 -2.91 -11.08 -9.70
C ILE A 204 -2.75 -10.97 -8.19
N PHE A 205 -3.63 -11.58 -7.45
CA PHE A 205 -3.62 -11.57 -6.00
C PHE A 205 -2.55 -12.52 -5.45
N ASP A 206 -1.36 -11.98 -5.17
CA ASP A 206 -0.32 -12.70 -4.45
C ASP A 206 -0.12 -12.06 -3.06
N PRO A 207 -0.39 -12.79 -1.98
CA PRO A 207 -0.20 -12.32 -0.60
C PRO A 207 1.24 -11.87 -0.30
N VAL A 208 2.20 -12.31 -1.09
CA VAL A 208 3.62 -11.93 -0.93
C VAL A 208 3.79 -10.43 -1.13
N TYR A 209 3.12 -9.82 -2.12
CA TYR A 209 3.20 -8.37 -2.34
C TYR A 209 2.57 -7.58 -1.21
N VAL A 210 1.40 -8.00 -0.74
CA VAL A 210 0.73 -7.36 0.39
C VAL A 210 1.62 -7.40 1.63
N LYS A 211 2.24 -8.55 1.90
CA LYS A 211 3.18 -8.72 3.01
C LYS A 211 4.41 -7.84 2.85
N ARG A 212 5.00 -7.76 1.65
CA ARG A 212 6.16 -6.92 1.34
C ARG A 212 5.85 -5.46 1.60
N ILE A 213 4.75 -4.94 1.06
CA ILE A 213 4.28 -3.57 1.24
C ILE A 213 3.99 -3.27 2.72
N SER A 214 3.25 -4.14 3.38
CA SER A 214 2.90 -3.96 4.79
C SER A 214 4.15 -3.97 5.71
N ASN A 215 5.12 -4.84 5.44
CA ASN A 215 6.39 -4.84 6.17
C ASN A 215 7.18 -3.56 5.96
N TYR A 216 7.19 -3.03 4.74
CA TYR A 216 7.86 -1.78 4.44
C TYR A 216 7.15 -0.59 5.09
N ALA A 217 5.82 -0.56 5.07
CA ALA A 217 5.03 0.47 5.74
C ALA A 217 5.31 0.56 7.26
N VAL A 218 5.61 -0.57 7.92
CA VAL A 218 5.98 -0.61 9.34
C VAL A 218 7.32 0.08 9.61
N LEU A 219 8.16 0.24 8.59
CA LEU A 219 9.49 0.85 8.69
C LEU A 219 9.49 2.35 8.38
N LYS A 220 8.39 2.87 7.85
CA LYS A 220 8.19 4.26 7.43
C LYS A 220 7.19 4.96 8.31
#